data_4d0c527b61f278632b21c6c760fb649e
#
_entry.id   4d0c527b61f278632b21c6c760fb649e
#
_cell.length_a   1.000
_cell.length_b   1.000
_cell.length_c   1.000
_cell.angle_alpha   90.00
_cell.angle_beta   90.00
_cell.angle_gamma   90.00
#
_symmetry.space_group_name_H-M   'P 1'
#
loop_
_entity.id
_entity.type
_entity.pdbx_description
1 polymer ?
#
loop_
_entity_poly.entity_id
_entity_poly.type
_entity_poly.pdbx_seq_one_letter_code
_entity_poly.pdbx_strand_id
1 'polypeptide(L)'
;MIWNESIECMDRESLRKIQSIRLKKTVERVYHDTPFYRKKMQELGVTPDDINSIDDIVKLPFTTKYDLRDNYPFGLCAVPMSQIVRIHASSGTTGKPTVVGYTRKDLSAWSECLSRAFTAYGAGSSDIFQVSYGYGLFTGGLGAHAGAENIGASVIPMSSGNTEKQITLMHDFGSTVLCCTPSYALYLADAIKDSGLPREEFKLKVGAFGAEPWTESMRRDIETKLGIKAFDIYGLSEIAGPGVGYECECQHGTHLNEDHYFPEIVDPKTLEPVAPGETGELVFTHLTKEGMPLLRYRTKDLTALHYDKCSCGRTLVRMDRILGRSDD
;
A
#
# COMPACT_ATOMS: atom_id res chain seq x y z
N MET A 1 6.50 -13.78 -11.32
CA MET A 1 7.86 -13.71 -10.71
C MET A 1 7.74 -13.29 -9.23
N ILE A 2 8.76 -13.58 -8.41
CA ILE A 2 8.76 -13.30 -6.96
C ILE A 2 10.05 -12.54 -6.64
N TRP A 3 9.94 -11.43 -5.92
CA TRP A 3 11.08 -10.58 -5.53
C TRP A 3 11.81 -11.12 -4.30
N ASN A 4 11.07 -11.43 -3.25
CA ASN A 4 11.60 -11.91 -1.97
C ASN A 4 10.95 -13.24 -1.59
N GLU A 5 11.42 -14.32 -2.21
CA GLU A 5 10.86 -15.65 -2.04
C GLU A 5 10.88 -16.11 -0.57
N SER A 6 11.93 -15.74 0.17
CA SER A 6 12.08 -16.12 1.57
C SER A 6 10.97 -15.55 2.48
N ILE A 7 10.35 -14.46 2.09
CA ILE A 7 9.21 -13.86 2.81
C ILE A 7 7.89 -14.17 2.10
N GLU A 8 7.81 -13.89 0.79
CA GLU A 8 6.55 -14.01 0.04
C GLU A 8 6.02 -15.44 -0.03
N CYS A 9 6.90 -16.46 0.12
CA CYS A 9 6.56 -17.87 0.13
C CYS A 9 6.84 -18.56 1.48
N MET A 10 7.05 -17.79 2.55
CA MET A 10 7.33 -18.32 3.89
C MET A 10 6.12 -19.10 4.42
N ASP A 11 6.34 -20.19 5.11
CA ASP A 11 5.26 -20.91 5.80
C ASP A 11 4.61 -20.03 6.87
N ARG A 12 3.32 -20.27 7.12
CA ARG A 12 2.50 -19.45 8.04
C ARG A 12 3.04 -19.42 9.47
N GLU A 13 3.61 -20.52 9.97
CA GLU A 13 4.13 -20.59 11.32
C GLU A 13 5.38 -19.71 11.47
N SER A 14 6.32 -19.79 10.53
CA SER A 14 7.52 -18.95 10.49
C SER A 14 7.17 -17.47 10.34
N LEU A 15 6.21 -17.16 9.47
CA LEU A 15 5.75 -15.78 9.28
C LEU A 15 5.13 -15.20 10.58
N ARG A 16 4.29 -15.98 11.28
CA ARG A 16 3.71 -15.56 12.56
C ARG A 16 4.76 -15.32 13.65
N LYS A 17 5.85 -16.09 13.66
CA LYS A 17 6.99 -15.84 14.57
C LYS A 17 7.65 -14.50 14.29
N ILE A 18 7.89 -14.17 13.01
CA ILE A 18 8.45 -12.87 12.61
C ILE A 18 7.48 -11.73 12.97
N GLN A 19 6.20 -11.89 12.68
CA GLN A 19 5.17 -10.91 13.03
C GLN A 19 5.12 -10.66 14.54
N SER A 20 5.21 -11.70 15.35
CA SER A 20 5.22 -11.61 16.82
C SER A 20 6.42 -10.80 17.35
N ILE A 21 7.63 -11.09 16.84
CA ILE A 21 8.85 -10.37 17.22
C ILE A 21 8.74 -8.88 16.81
N ARG A 22 8.24 -8.62 15.61
CA ARG A 22 8.09 -7.25 15.08
C ARG A 22 7.02 -6.48 15.84
N LEU A 23 5.88 -7.11 16.14
CA LEU A 23 4.80 -6.48 16.92
C LEU A 23 5.33 -6.04 18.29
N LYS A 24 6.01 -6.94 19.01
CA LYS A 24 6.56 -6.61 20.34
C LYS A 24 7.46 -5.38 20.29
N LYS A 25 8.39 -5.32 19.33
CA LYS A 25 9.28 -4.16 19.15
C LYS A 25 8.52 -2.88 18.83
N THR A 26 7.49 -2.96 17.99
CA THR A 26 6.65 -1.80 17.65
C THR A 26 5.89 -1.31 18.87
N VAL A 27 5.29 -2.21 19.65
CA VAL A 27 4.54 -1.87 20.86
C VAL A 27 5.45 -1.25 21.91
N GLU A 28 6.63 -1.82 22.15
CA GLU A 28 7.63 -1.24 23.05
C GLU A 28 8.00 0.19 22.61
N ARG A 29 8.29 0.40 21.32
CA ARG A 29 8.60 1.73 20.74
C ARG A 29 7.48 2.73 20.99
N VAL A 30 6.27 2.45 20.58
CA VAL A 30 5.17 3.42 20.71
C VAL A 30 4.76 3.68 22.16
N TYR A 31 4.89 2.68 23.03
CA TYR A 31 4.63 2.85 24.45
C TYR A 31 5.63 3.79 25.11
N HIS A 32 6.91 3.67 24.77
CA HIS A 32 7.97 4.50 25.36
C HIS A 32 8.06 5.89 24.71
N ASP A 33 7.93 5.96 23.39
CA ASP A 33 8.26 7.16 22.63
C ASP A 33 7.05 7.98 22.18
N THR A 34 5.82 7.43 22.27
CA THR A 34 4.61 8.11 21.84
C THR A 34 3.62 8.26 22.99
N PRO A 35 3.50 9.47 23.61
CA PRO A 35 2.61 9.71 24.75
C PRO A 35 1.15 9.32 24.46
N PHE A 36 0.68 9.51 23.25
CA PHE A 36 -0.67 9.11 22.80
C PHE A 36 -0.93 7.61 23.02
N TYR A 37 -0.03 6.73 22.53
CA TYR A 37 -0.20 5.29 22.67
C TYR A 37 0.01 4.83 24.10
N ARG A 38 0.96 5.40 24.82
CA ARG A 38 1.15 5.10 26.25
C ARG A 38 -0.13 5.35 27.02
N LYS A 39 -0.76 6.51 26.82
CA LYS A 39 -2.01 6.86 27.49
C LYS A 39 -3.12 5.88 27.14
N LYS A 40 -3.36 5.61 25.84
CA LYS A 40 -4.39 4.66 25.41
C LYS A 40 -4.18 3.26 25.97
N MET A 41 -2.95 2.77 25.98
CA MET A 41 -2.63 1.45 26.52
C MET A 41 -2.83 1.41 28.05
N GLN A 42 -2.44 2.45 28.77
CA GLN A 42 -2.69 2.56 30.22
C GLN A 42 -4.18 2.59 30.55
N GLU A 43 -5.00 3.27 29.77
CA GLU A 43 -6.46 3.30 29.91
C GLU A 43 -7.09 1.91 29.74
N LEU A 44 -6.48 1.04 28.91
CA LEU A 44 -6.88 -0.35 28.73
C LEU A 44 -6.25 -1.32 29.74
N GLY A 45 -5.34 -0.82 30.60
CA GLY A 45 -4.58 -1.66 31.53
C GLY A 45 -3.59 -2.60 30.82
N VAL A 46 -3.10 -2.22 29.65
CA VAL A 46 -2.18 -3.02 28.81
C VAL A 46 -0.79 -2.39 28.81
N THR A 47 0.22 -3.22 28.97
CA THR A 47 1.64 -2.85 28.89
C THR A 47 2.32 -3.63 27.78
N PRO A 48 3.55 -3.26 27.36
CA PRO A 48 4.31 -4.06 26.39
C PRO A 48 4.54 -5.51 26.83
N ASP A 49 4.61 -5.79 28.12
CA ASP A 49 4.81 -7.15 28.66
C ASP A 49 3.61 -8.08 28.44
N ASP A 50 2.43 -7.52 28.17
CA ASP A 50 1.21 -8.27 27.86
C ASP A 50 1.17 -8.75 26.41
N ILE A 51 2.10 -8.28 25.56
CA ILE A 51 2.18 -8.59 24.13
C ILE A 51 3.32 -9.57 23.89
N ASN A 52 3.00 -10.86 23.83
CA ASN A 52 3.97 -11.94 23.69
C ASN A 52 3.95 -12.58 22.29
N SER A 53 2.83 -12.48 21.59
CA SER A 53 2.66 -12.99 20.23
C SER A 53 1.78 -12.06 19.39
N ILE A 54 1.70 -12.36 18.10
CA ILE A 54 0.81 -11.62 17.18
C ILE A 54 -0.67 -11.78 17.57
N ASP A 55 -1.05 -12.84 18.26
CA ASP A 55 -2.41 -13.06 18.73
C ASP A 55 -2.85 -12.05 19.80
N ASP A 56 -1.89 -11.49 20.53
CA ASP A 56 -2.15 -10.47 21.55
C ASP A 56 -2.51 -9.10 20.96
N ILE A 57 -2.47 -8.95 19.64
CA ILE A 57 -2.81 -7.69 18.95
C ILE A 57 -4.19 -7.17 19.32
N VAL A 58 -5.13 -8.05 19.58
CA VAL A 58 -6.51 -7.72 19.99
C VAL A 58 -6.59 -6.96 21.30
N LYS A 59 -5.55 -7.01 22.14
CA LYS A 59 -5.45 -6.25 23.40
C LYS A 59 -5.10 -4.77 23.16
N LEU A 60 -4.56 -4.43 21.99
CA LEU A 60 -4.07 -3.10 21.68
C LEU A 60 -5.21 -2.15 21.29
N PRO A 61 -5.05 -0.83 21.57
CA PRO A 61 -6.06 0.16 21.21
C PRO A 61 -6.18 0.35 19.71
N PHE A 62 -7.37 0.65 19.24
CA PHE A 62 -7.57 1.13 17.88
C PHE A 62 -7.07 2.56 17.69
N THR A 63 -6.61 2.83 16.48
CA THR A 63 -6.28 4.18 16.00
C THR A 63 -7.24 4.56 14.88
N THR A 64 -7.69 5.80 14.87
CA THR A 64 -8.60 6.35 13.86
C THR A 64 -7.98 7.55 13.16
N LYS A 65 -8.59 7.97 12.06
CA LYS A 65 -8.19 9.19 11.34
C LYS A 65 -8.31 10.45 12.22
N TYR A 66 -9.24 10.45 13.17
CA TYR A 66 -9.39 11.55 14.15
C TYR A 66 -8.18 11.63 15.08
N ASP A 67 -7.68 10.49 15.56
CA ASP A 67 -6.49 10.46 16.40
C ASP A 67 -5.26 11.07 15.69
N LEU A 68 -5.11 10.83 14.37
CA LEU A 68 -4.04 11.44 13.59
C LEU A 68 -4.20 12.95 13.46
N ARG A 69 -5.43 13.44 13.31
CA ARG A 69 -5.74 14.88 13.22
C ARG A 69 -5.55 15.60 14.55
N ASP A 70 -5.95 14.95 15.64
CA ASP A 70 -5.82 15.53 16.99
C ASP A 70 -4.35 15.62 17.43
N ASN A 71 -3.50 14.75 16.89
CA ASN A 71 -2.06 14.75 17.14
C ASN A 71 -1.24 15.43 16.01
N TYR A 72 -1.90 16.22 15.16
CA TYR A 72 -1.25 16.95 14.07
C TYR A 72 -0.22 17.97 14.61
N PRO A 73 0.95 18.15 13.98
CA PRO A 73 1.41 17.37 12.82
C PRO A 73 2.24 16.13 13.19
N PHE A 74 2.96 16.11 14.31
CA PHE A 74 3.97 15.10 14.64
C PHE A 74 3.78 14.42 16.00
N GLY A 75 2.61 14.56 16.61
CA GLY A 75 2.32 13.98 17.92
C GLY A 75 2.35 12.45 17.96
N LEU A 76 2.32 11.77 16.80
CA LEU A 76 2.46 10.32 16.68
C LEU A 76 3.87 9.87 16.25
N CYS A 77 4.84 10.77 16.15
CA CYS A 77 6.23 10.39 15.90
C CYS A 77 6.77 9.57 17.07
N ALA A 78 7.39 8.44 16.75
CA ALA A 78 8.05 7.54 17.69
C ALA A 78 9.59 7.59 17.57
N VAL A 79 10.11 8.61 16.90
CA VAL A 79 11.53 8.91 16.76
C VAL A 79 11.73 10.43 16.78
N PRO A 80 12.93 10.94 17.11
CA PRO A 80 13.24 12.36 16.96
C PRO A 80 13.09 12.82 15.50
N MET A 81 12.66 14.08 15.31
CA MET A 81 12.50 14.65 13.96
C MET A 81 13.78 14.61 13.11
N SER A 82 14.96 14.59 13.73
CA SER A 82 16.26 14.41 13.04
C SER A 82 16.39 13.06 12.32
N GLN A 83 15.56 12.08 12.64
CA GLN A 83 15.51 10.77 11.95
C GLN A 83 14.42 10.71 10.87
N ILE A 84 13.50 11.67 10.82
CA ILE A 84 12.48 11.77 9.77
C ILE A 84 13.13 12.42 8.55
N VAL A 85 13.23 11.67 7.46
CA VAL A 85 13.88 12.13 6.21
C VAL A 85 12.88 12.45 5.11
N ARG A 86 11.60 12.09 5.28
CA ARG A 86 10.53 12.42 4.36
C ARG A 86 9.21 12.56 5.09
N ILE A 87 8.40 13.53 4.64
CA ILE A 87 7.06 13.78 5.16
C ILE A 87 6.10 13.75 3.99
N HIS A 88 5.04 12.96 4.11
CA HIS A 88 3.89 12.96 3.23
C HIS A 88 2.62 13.38 3.99
N ALA A 89 1.60 13.76 3.26
CA ALA A 89 0.30 14.06 3.84
C ALA A 89 -0.82 13.72 2.86
N SER A 90 -1.97 13.31 3.39
CA SER A 90 -3.19 13.17 2.61
C SER A 90 -3.82 14.55 2.31
N SER A 91 -4.61 14.65 1.24
CA SER A 91 -5.21 15.90 0.76
C SER A 91 -6.21 16.57 1.71
N GLY A 92 -6.62 15.91 2.78
CA GLY A 92 -7.47 16.47 3.84
C GLY A 92 -8.67 17.28 3.37
N THR A 93 -9.61 16.68 2.64
CA THR A 93 -10.80 17.35 2.09
C THR A 93 -11.70 18.03 3.14
N THR A 94 -11.53 17.74 4.41
CA THR A 94 -12.38 18.18 5.52
C THR A 94 -11.61 18.78 6.71
N GLY A 95 -10.45 19.42 6.49
CA GLY A 95 -9.67 20.02 7.58
C GLY A 95 -8.16 19.79 7.48
N LYS A 96 -7.49 19.62 8.63
CA LYS A 96 -6.04 19.37 8.65
C LYS A 96 -5.70 18.08 7.91
N PRO A 97 -4.62 18.07 7.10
CA PRO A 97 -4.18 16.85 6.42
C PRO A 97 -3.69 15.81 7.43
N THR A 98 -3.77 14.53 7.05
CA THR A 98 -3.13 13.46 7.80
C THR A 98 -1.66 13.41 7.41
N VAL A 99 -0.78 13.69 8.38
CA VAL A 99 0.68 13.73 8.16
C VAL A 99 1.30 12.38 8.50
N VAL A 100 2.26 11.95 7.68
CA VAL A 100 3.03 10.73 7.89
C VAL A 100 4.52 11.01 7.68
N GLY A 101 5.33 10.62 8.66
CA GLY A 101 6.78 10.74 8.63
C GLY A 101 7.47 9.40 8.39
N TYR A 102 8.57 9.42 7.65
CA TYR A 102 9.35 8.25 7.29
C TYR A 102 10.81 8.41 7.68
N THR A 103 11.39 7.40 8.31
CA THR A 103 12.84 7.25 8.44
C THR A 103 13.42 6.69 7.14
N ARG A 104 14.75 6.65 7.02
CA ARG A 104 15.42 5.97 5.88
C ARG A 104 15.04 4.50 5.81
N LYS A 105 14.91 3.84 6.96
CA LYS A 105 14.53 2.43 7.04
C LYS A 105 13.09 2.20 6.62
N ASP A 106 12.19 3.11 7.00
CA ASP A 106 10.79 3.09 6.55
C ASP A 106 10.69 3.20 5.02
N LEU A 107 11.46 4.11 4.41
CA LEU A 107 11.49 4.26 2.96
C LEU A 107 12.07 3.02 2.25
N SER A 108 13.10 2.39 2.84
CA SER A 108 13.67 1.16 2.30
C SER A 108 12.67 0.00 2.34
N ALA A 109 11.97 -0.18 3.46
CA ALA A 109 10.94 -1.21 3.59
C ALA A 109 9.78 -0.97 2.62
N TRP A 110 9.34 0.28 2.45
CA TRP A 110 8.30 0.63 1.50
C TRP A 110 8.72 0.39 0.04
N SER A 111 9.94 0.78 -0.32
CA SER A 111 10.52 0.50 -1.63
C SER A 111 10.57 -1.00 -1.93
N GLU A 112 10.93 -1.83 -0.94
CA GLU A 112 10.93 -3.29 -1.07
C GLU A 112 9.52 -3.84 -1.32
N CYS A 113 8.50 -3.32 -0.63
CA CYS A 113 7.11 -3.71 -0.88
C CYS A 113 6.67 -3.41 -2.32
N LEU A 114 7.05 -2.25 -2.87
CA LEU A 114 6.79 -1.90 -4.26
C LEU A 114 7.57 -2.80 -5.24
N SER A 115 8.78 -3.21 -4.90
CA SER A 115 9.57 -4.15 -5.70
C SER A 115 8.88 -5.51 -5.79
N ARG A 116 8.27 -5.99 -4.71
CA ARG A 116 7.44 -7.22 -4.71
C ARG A 116 6.26 -7.07 -5.68
N ALA A 117 5.56 -5.94 -5.62
CA ALA A 117 4.43 -5.64 -6.49
C ALA A 117 4.84 -5.64 -7.97
N PHE A 118 5.83 -4.85 -8.34
CA PHE A 118 6.23 -4.69 -9.73
C PHE A 118 6.83 -5.98 -10.31
N THR A 119 7.57 -6.74 -9.52
CA THR A 119 8.06 -8.06 -9.91
C THR A 119 6.90 -9.05 -10.11
N ALA A 120 5.87 -8.99 -9.27
CA ALA A 120 4.66 -9.81 -9.43
C ALA A 120 3.90 -9.48 -10.73
N TYR A 121 3.93 -8.23 -11.17
CA TYR A 121 3.36 -7.79 -12.45
C TYR A 121 4.20 -8.18 -13.68
N GLY A 122 5.37 -8.76 -13.47
CA GLY A 122 6.27 -9.16 -14.53
C GLY A 122 7.22 -8.07 -15.00
N ALA A 123 7.37 -6.99 -14.25
CA ALA A 123 8.35 -5.95 -14.53
C ALA A 123 9.72 -6.28 -13.95
N GLY A 124 10.77 -5.73 -14.55
CA GLY A 124 12.16 -5.92 -14.17
C GLY A 124 13.09 -4.80 -14.62
N SER A 125 14.39 -5.02 -14.53
CA SER A 125 15.43 -4.01 -14.79
C SER A 125 15.49 -3.49 -16.23
N SER A 126 14.91 -4.20 -17.17
CA SER A 126 14.83 -3.76 -18.58
C SER A 126 13.63 -2.85 -18.88
N ASP A 127 12.77 -2.62 -17.88
CA ASP A 127 11.55 -1.86 -18.07
C ASP A 127 11.74 -0.35 -17.87
N ILE A 128 10.85 0.41 -18.49
CA ILE A 128 10.77 1.87 -18.38
C ILE A 128 9.40 2.21 -17.79
N PHE A 129 9.42 2.70 -16.58
CA PHE A 129 8.21 3.09 -15.82
C PHE A 129 7.84 4.54 -16.11
N GLN A 130 6.64 4.77 -16.60
CA GLN A 130 6.05 6.10 -16.60
C GLN A 130 5.19 6.24 -15.36
N VAL A 131 5.68 7.03 -14.40
CA VAL A 131 4.98 7.28 -13.14
C VAL A 131 4.14 8.54 -13.28
N SER A 132 2.86 8.33 -13.50
CA SER A 132 1.84 9.37 -13.73
C SER A 132 0.93 9.58 -12.51
N TYR A 133 1.33 9.09 -11.34
CA TYR A 133 0.81 9.53 -10.05
C TYR A 133 1.39 10.88 -9.67
N GLY A 134 0.66 11.68 -8.89
CA GLY A 134 1.16 12.94 -8.36
C GLY A 134 2.42 12.78 -7.51
N TYR A 135 3.42 13.60 -7.79
CA TYR A 135 4.59 13.81 -6.92
C TYR A 135 4.27 14.99 -5.97
N GLY A 136 4.86 15.00 -4.79
CA GLY A 136 4.60 16.02 -3.77
C GLY A 136 4.17 15.39 -2.45
N LEU A 137 3.18 15.95 -1.76
CA LEU A 137 2.74 15.42 -0.46
C LEU A 137 2.07 14.06 -0.55
N PHE A 138 1.42 13.75 -1.68
CA PHE A 138 0.80 12.45 -1.93
C PHE A 138 1.86 11.35 -2.11
N THR A 139 1.54 10.14 -1.65
CA THR A 139 2.50 9.02 -1.60
C THR A 139 2.70 8.28 -2.91
N GLY A 140 1.75 8.41 -3.87
CA GLY A 140 1.70 7.57 -5.06
C GLY A 140 2.92 7.69 -5.97
N GLY A 141 3.32 8.92 -6.32
CA GLY A 141 4.44 9.18 -7.25
C GLY A 141 5.77 8.68 -6.71
N LEU A 142 6.17 9.16 -5.54
CA LEU A 142 7.47 8.79 -4.94
C LEU A 142 7.52 7.32 -4.50
N GLY A 143 6.39 6.74 -4.12
CA GLY A 143 6.32 5.32 -3.80
C GLY A 143 6.62 4.45 -5.03
N ALA A 144 5.87 4.63 -6.11
CA ALA A 144 6.08 3.90 -7.36
C ALA A 144 7.50 4.12 -7.93
N HIS A 145 8.00 5.37 -7.88
CA HIS A 145 9.35 5.73 -8.29
C HIS A 145 10.42 4.90 -7.56
N ALA A 146 10.39 4.91 -6.23
CA ALA A 146 11.37 4.20 -5.42
C ALA A 146 11.35 2.67 -5.66
N GLY A 147 10.17 2.08 -5.81
CA GLY A 147 10.04 0.66 -6.10
C GLY A 147 10.57 0.27 -7.47
N ALA A 148 10.30 1.10 -8.50
CA ALA A 148 10.81 0.88 -9.84
C ALA A 148 12.34 1.01 -9.92
N GLU A 149 12.93 2.02 -9.27
CA GLU A 149 14.39 2.14 -9.18
C GLU A 149 15.01 0.95 -8.44
N ASN A 150 14.36 0.46 -7.37
CA ASN A 150 14.89 -0.64 -6.57
C ASN A 150 14.94 -1.97 -7.33
N ILE A 151 14.06 -2.20 -8.31
CA ILE A 151 14.15 -3.37 -9.21
C ILE A 151 15.13 -3.16 -10.38
N GLY A 152 15.78 -2.01 -10.45
CA GLY A 152 16.75 -1.65 -11.48
C GLY A 152 16.13 -1.10 -12.76
N ALA A 153 14.84 -0.77 -12.79
CA ALA A 153 14.17 -0.19 -13.93
C ALA A 153 14.47 1.30 -14.09
N SER A 154 14.25 1.83 -15.28
CA SER A 154 14.27 3.27 -15.54
C SER A 154 12.95 3.90 -15.17
N VAL A 155 12.97 5.13 -14.63
CA VAL A 155 11.76 5.85 -14.24
C VAL A 155 11.65 7.18 -14.96
N ILE A 156 10.49 7.44 -15.55
CA ILE A 156 10.07 8.75 -16.03
C ILE A 156 9.16 9.37 -14.99
N PRO A 157 9.62 10.34 -14.18
CA PRO A 157 8.84 10.95 -13.09
C PRO A 157 7.88 12.00 -13.65
N MET A 158 6.89 11.56 -14.40
CA MET A 158 6.02 12.41 -15.19
C MET A 158 5.04 13.22 -14.34
N SER A 159 4.63 12.68 -13.18
CA SER A 159 3.54 13.21 -12.37
C SER A 159 2.18 13.16 -13.08
N SER A 160 1.14 13.70 -12.47
CA SER A 160 -0.20 13.73 -13.05
C SER A 160 -0.40 14.93 -13.98
N GLY A 161 -1.37 14.83 -14.89
CA GLY A 161 -1.73 15.90 -15.82
C GLY A 161 -0.85 15.98 -17.06
N ASN A 162 -1.02 17.04 -17.86
CA ASN A 162 -0.29 17.30 -19.11
C ASN A 162 -0.34 16.12 -20.10
N THR A 163 -1.54 15.72 -20.48
CA THR A 163 -1.82 14.48 -21.23
C THR A 163 -1.07 14.40 -22.57
N GLU A 164 -0.95 15.49 -23.33
CA GLU A 164 -0.19 15.49 -24.59
C GLU A 164 1.28 15.12 -24.36
N LYS A 165 1.89 15.69 -23.33
CA LYS A 165 3.28 15.37 -22.96
C LYS A 165 3.42 13.97 -22.43
N GLN A 166 2.42 13.45 -21.71
CA GLN A 166 2.37 12.05 -21.26
C GLN A 166 2.47 11.11 -22.47
N ILE A 167 1.67 11.36 -23.51
CA ILE A 167 1.62 10.52 -24.71
C ILE A 167 2.92 10.64 -25.50
N THR A 168 3.41 11.86 -25.72
CA THR A 168 4.68 12.10 -26.43
C THR A 168 5.84 11.37 -25.79
N LEU A 169 6.02 11.52 -24.46
CA LEU A 169 7.14 10.88 -23.76
C LEU A 169 6.96 9.35 -23.66
N MET A 170 5.73 8.88 -23.52
CA MET A 170 5.42 7.44 -23.52
C MET A 170 5.83 6.79 -24.85
N HIS A 171 5.55 7.45 -25.96
CA HIS A 171 5.95 7.03 -27.28
C HIS A 171 7.47 7.14 -27.47
N ASP A 172 8.05 8.32 -27.28
CA ASP A 172 9.45 8.62 -27.60
C ASP A 172 10.44 7.85 -26.71
N PHE A 173 10.14 7.67 -25.44
CA PHE A 173 11.00 6.95 -24.51
C PHE A 173 10.69 5.45 -24.43
N GLY A 174 9.60 5.00 -25.07
CA GLY A 174 9.21 3.60 -25.10
C GLY A 174 8.82 3.05 -23.73
N SER A 175 7.99 3.78 -22.99
CA SER A 175 7.50 3.34 -21.67
C SER A 175 6.84 1.97 -21.76
N THR A 176 7.23 1.05 -20.86
CA THR A 176 6.72 -0.33 -20.82
C THR A 176 5.75 -0.58 -19.69
N VAL A 177 5.83 0.22 -18.62
CA VAL A 177 4.95 0.15 -17.44
C VAL A 177 4.32 1.51 -17.17
N LEU A 178 3.00 1.54 -17.03
CA LEU A 178 2.24 2.74 -16.67
C LEU A 178 1.76 2.64 -15.22
N CYS A 179 2.06 3.66 -14.40
CA CYS A 179 1.56 3.78 -13.03
C CYS A 179 0.68 5.03 -12.91
N CYS A 180 -0.62 4.86 -12.74
CA CYS A 180 -1.58 5.95 -12.56
C CYS A 180 -2.89 5.44 -11.95
N THR A 181 -3.87 6.33 -11.76
CA THR A 181 -5.23 5.91 -11.39
C THR A 181 -5.91 5.20 -12.56
N PRO A 182 -6.84 4.25 -12.29
CA PRO A 182 -7.56 3.55 -13.36
C PRO A 182 -8.33 4.48 -14.29
N SER A 183 -9.00 5.50 -13.74
CA SER A 183 -9.72 6.50 -14.53
C SER A 183 -8.81 7.28 -15.46
N TYR A 184 -7.59 7.63 -15.00
CA TYR A 184 -6.61 8.31 -15.84
C TYR A 184 -6.04 7.39 -16.93
N ALA A 185 -5.91 6.10 -16.66
CA ALA A 185 -5.51 5.12 -17.68
C ALA A 185 -6.52 5.04 -18.84
N LEU A 186 -7.82 5.05 -18.53
CA LEU A 186 -8.87 5.12 -19.56
C LEU A 186 -8.81 6.42 -20.35
N TYR A 187 -8.63 7.54 -19.65
CA TYR A 187 -8.49 8.85 -20.31
C TYR A 187 -7.26 8.90 -21.24
N LEU A 188 -6.11 8.38 -20.80
CA LEU A 188 -4.91 8.27 -21.62
C LEU A 188 -5.13 7.36 -22.84
N ALA A 189 -5.85 6.25 -22.67
CA ALA A 189 -6.17 5.34 -23.77
C ALA A 189 -6.97 6.03 -24.87
N ASP A 190 -7.97 6.82 -24.50
CA ASP A 190 -8.76 7.60 -25.47
C ASP A 190 -7.92 8.71 -26.11
N ALA A 191 -7.10 9.41 -25.34
CA ALA A 191 -6.21 10.45 -25.83
C ALA A 191 -5.12 9.89 -26.79
N ILE A 192 -4.59 8.70 -26.54
CA ILE A 192 -3.67 8.01 -27.46
C ILE A 192 -4.37 7.74 -28.81
N LYS A 193 -5.61 7.23 -28.77
CA LYS A 193 -6.41 7.01 -29.98
C LYS A 193 -6.62 8.29 -30.77
N ASP A 194 -6.96 9.38 -30.07
CA ASP A 194 -7.22 10.68 -30.70
C ASP A 194 -5.95 11.39 -31.22
N SER A 195 -4.77 11.02 -30.71
CA SER A 195 -3.48 11.56 -31.18
C SER A 195 -3.12 11.15 -32.60
N GLY A 196 -3.75 10.09 -33.14
CA GLY A 196 -3.45 9.52 -34.45
C GLY A 196 -2.16 8.70 -34.51
N LEU A 197 -1.44 8.55 -33.39
CA LEU A 197 -0.28 7.66 -33.31
C LEU A 197 -0.75 6.20 -33.30
N PRO A 198 -0.14 5.31 -34.11
CA PRO A 198 -0.51 3.89 -34.10
C PRO A 198 -0.24 3.23 -32.74
N ARG A 199 -1.20 2.45 -32.22
CA ARG A 199 -1.07 1.79 -30.91
C ARG A 199 0.17 0.89 -30.82
N GLU A 200 0.52 0.24 -31.90
CA GLU A 200 1.66 -0.67 -32.05
C GLU A 200 3.04 0.01 -31.89
N GLU A 201 3.11 1.32 -32.00
CA GLU A 201 4.33 2.09 -31.72
C GLU A 201 4.60 2.28 -30.22
N PHE A 202 3.55 2.13 -29.38
CA PHE A 202 3.70 2.19 -27.94
C PHE A 202 4.19 0.84 -27.38
N LYS A 203 5.14 0.89 -26.46
CA LYS A 203 5.78 -0.29 -25.85
C LYS A 203 5.10 -0.78 -24.56
N LEU A 204 4.00 -0.15 -24.14
CA LEU A 204 3.30 -0.52 -22.93
C LEU A 204 2.89 -1.99 -22.92
N LYS A 205 3.18 -2.69 -21.82
CA LYS A 205 2.82 -4.09 -21.58
C LYS A 205 2.09 -4.31 -20.25
N VAL A 206 2.34 -3.46 -19.26
CA VAL A 206 1.81 -3.60 -17.89
C VAL A 206 1.35 -2.25 -17.35
N GLY A 207 0.26 -2.27 -16.60
CA GLY A 207 -0.20 -1.14 -15.80
C GLY A 207 -0.36 -1.49 -14.32
N ALA A 208 0.09 -0.60 -13.44
CA ALA A 208 -0.12 -0.65 -12.01
C ALA A 208 -1.11 0.45 -11.61
N PHE A 209 -2.33 0.08 -11.30
CA PHE A 209 -3.45 1.00 -11.12
C PHE A 209 -4.02 0.91 -9.70
N GLY A 210 -4.30 2.06 -9.09
CA GLY A 210 -4.84 2.14 -7.74
C GLY A 210 -5.15 3.57 -7.33
N ALA A 211 -5.27 3.81 -6.04
CA ALA A 211 -5.66 5.06 -5.40
C ALA A 211 -7.15 5.43 -5.54
N GLU A 212 -7.91 4.68 -6.29
CA GLU A 212 -9.38 4.79 -6.39
C GLU A 212 -9.99 3.41 -6.62
N PRO A 213 -11.25 3.17 -6.23
CA PRO A 213 -11.96 1.93 -6.55
C PRO A 213 -12.14 1.77 -8.06
N TRP A 214 -11.99 0.55 -8.55
CA TRP A 214 -12.23 0.22 -9.95
C TRP A 214 -12.77 -1.20 -10.11
N THR A 215 -13.42 -1.46 -11.24
CA THR A 215 -14.16 -2.68 -11.50
C THR A 215 -13.46 -3.58 -12.51
N GLU A 216 -13.89 -4.86 -12.58
CA GLU A 216 -13.43 -5.78 -13.64
C GLU A 216 -13.81 -5.29 -15.03
N SER A 217 -14.91 -4.54 -15.18
CA SER A 217 -15.25 -3.91 -16.46
C SER A 217 -14.22 -2.87 -16.87
N MET A 218 -13.83 -1.98 -15.93
CA MET A 218 -12.76 -1.01 -16.18
C MET A 218 -11.43 -1.68 -16.49
N ARG A 219 -11.10 -2.80 -15.83
CA ARG A 219 -9.90 -3.59 -16.12
C ARG A 219 -9.90 -4.04 -17.58
N ARG A 220 -10.99 -4.68 -18.02
CA ARG A 220 -11.12 -5.16 -19.41
C ARG A 220 -11.01 -4.02 -20.42
N ASP A 221 -11.63 -2.88 -20.12
CA ASP A 221 -11.58 -1.72 -21.00
C ASP A 221 -10.15 -1.16 -21.11
N ILE A 222 -9.43 -1.04 -20.00
CA ILE A 222 -8.02 -0.61 -19.98
C ILE A 222 -7.15 -1.59 -20.76
N GLU A 223 -7.28 -2.89 -20.47
CA GLU A 223 -6.49 -3.93 -21.12
C GLU A 223 -6.73 -3.97 -22.63
N THR A 224 -7.98 -3.84 -23.05
CA THR A 224 -8.36 -3.84 -24.47
C THR A 224 -7.84 -2.59 -25.19
N LYS A 225 -8.06 -1.40 -24.61
CA LYS A 225 -7.69 -0.13 -25.25
C LYS A 225 -6.18 0.09 -25.29
N LEU A 226 -5.47 -0.25 -24.23
CA LEU A 226 -4.01 -0.08 -24.13
C LEU A 226 -3.21 -1.31 -24.56
N GLY A 227 -3.83 -2.48 -24.76
CA GLY A 227 -3.13 -3.72 -25.10
C GLY A 227 -2.13 -4.15 -24.02
N ILE A 228 -2.47 -3.98 -22.75
CA ILE A 228 -1.61 -4.25 -21.60
C ILE A 228 -2.27 -5.25 -20.66
N LYS A 229 -1.52 -5.72 -19.65
CA LYS A 229 -2.08 -6.36 -18.49
C LYS A 229 -2.22 -5.36 -17.34
N ALA A 230 -3.40 -5.26 -16.75
CA ALA A 230 -3.73 -4.28 -15.72
C ALA A 230 -3.81 -4.93 -14.34
N PHE A 231 -3.02 -4.44 -13.39
CA PHE A 231 -2.96 -4.93 -12.02
C PHE A 231 -3.40 -3.88 -11.01
N ASP A 232 -4.07 -4.35 -9.96
CA ASP A 232 -4.43 -3.53 -8.83
C ASP A 232 -3.26 -3.39 -7.86
N ILE A 233 -3.06 -2.17 -7.34
CA ILE A 233 -2.12 -1.86 -6.29
C ILE A 233 -2.85 -1.10 -5.17
N TYR A 234 -2.91 -1.70 -3.99
CA TYR A 234 -3.60 -1.14 -2.84
C TYR A 234 -2.64 -0.41 -1.91
N GLY A 235 -3.11 0.67 -1.34
CA GLY A 235 -2.41 1.40 -0.30
C GLY A 235 -3.20 2.60 0.22
N LEU A 236 -2.72 3.13 1.32
CA LEU A 236 -3.22 4.36 1.93
C LEU A 236 -2.05 5.08 2.60
N SER A 237 -2.08 6.40 2.55
CA SER A 237 -0.96 7.24 3.04
C SER A 237 -0.65 7.00 4.52
N GLU A 238 -1.67 6.76 5.33
CA GLU A 238 -1.56 6.54 6.76
C GLU A 238 -0.71 5.30 7.09
N ILE A 239 -0.75 4.28 6.24
CA ILE A 239 0.03 3.04 6.44
C ILE A 239 1.39 3.15 5.74
N ALA A 240 1.43 3.29 4.41
CA ALA A 240 2.69 3.46 3.69
C ALA A 240 2.54 4.17 2.34
N GLY A 241 1.35 4.20 1.76
CA GLY A 241 1.10 4.55 0.37
C GLY A 241 0.89 3.31 -0.49
N PRO A 242 1.10 3.37 -1.80
CA PRO A 242 0.96 2.20 -2.67
C PRO A 242 1.91 1.06 -2.27
N GLY A 243 1.50 -0.17 -2.46
CA GLY A 243 2.30 -1.36 -2.15
C GLY A 243 2.07 -1.94 -0.75
N VAL A 244 1.07 -1.46 0.00
CA VAL A 244 0.57 -2.20 1.18
C VAL A 244 0.04 -3.56 0.73
N GLY A 245 -0.63 -3.59 -0.42
CA GLY A 245 -1.06 -4.79 -1.10
C GLY A 245 -0.91 -4.70 -2.61
N TYR A 246 -0.83 -5.84 -3.27
CA TYR A 246 -0.64 -5.95 -4.73
C TYR A 246 -1.24 -7.25 -5.27
N GLU A 247 -1.75 -7.22 -6.48
CA GLU A 247 -2.14 -8.42 -7.20
C GLU A 247 -0.90 -9.20 -7.71
N CYS A 248 -1.08 -10.45 -8.02
CA CYS A 248 -0.13 -11.25 -8.79
C CYS A 248 -0.72 -11.60 -10.17
N GLU A 249 0.03 -12.35 -10.96
CA GLU A 249 -0.39 -12.82 -12.29
C GLU A 249 -1.72 -13.59 -12.30
N CYS A 250 -2.12 -14.16 -11.17
CA CYS A 250 -3.39 -14.89 -11.03
C CYS A 250 -4.61 -13.96 -10.93
N GLN A 251 -4.42 -12.70 -10.57
CA GLN A 251 -5.48 -11.68 -10.40
C GLN A 251 -6.65 -12.16 -9.51
N HIS A 252 -6.33 -12.95 -8.50
CA HIS A 252 -7.29 -13.54 -7.58
C HIS A 252 -7.06 -13.03 -6.16
N GLY A 253 -7.50 -11.81 -5.92
CA GLY A 253 -7.29 -11.07 -4.68
C GLY A 253 -5.93 -10.38 -4.62
N THR A 254 -5.77 -9.52 -3.63
CA THR A 254 -4.61 -8.67 -3.41
C THR A 254 -3.78 -9.23 -2.27
N HIS A 255 -2.55 -9.65 -2.53
CA HIS A 255 -1.59 -10.06 -1.48
C HIS A 255 -1.24 -8.87 -0.62
N LEU A 256 -1.28 -9.02 0.70
CA LEU A 256 -0.85 -8.00 1.64
C LEU A 256 0.57 -8.27 2.11
N ASN A 257 1.38 -7.22 2.22
CA ASN A 257 2.73 -7.30 2.81
C ASN A 257 2.63 -7.41 4.35
N GLU A 258 2.04 -8.50 4.82
CA GLU A 258 1.67 -8.75 6.22
C GLU A 258 2.85 -8.94 7.17
N ASP A 259 4.04 -9.05 6.64
CA ASP A 259 5.29 -9.00 7.41
C ASP A 259 5.68 -7.55 7.81
N HIS A 260 5.13 -6.55 7.12
CA HIS A 260 5.26 -5.13 7.41
C HIS A 260 3.99 -4.50 7.98
N TYR A 261 2.81 -4.89 7.44
CA TYR A 261 1.50 -4.32 7.74
C TYR A 261 0.54 -5.45 8.09
N PHE A 262 0.37 -5.72 9.37
CA PHE A 262 -0.47 -6.84 9.82
C PHE A 262 -1.95 -6.48 9.67
N PRO A 263 -2.72 -7.25 8.89
CA PRO A 263 -4.13 -7.00 8.68
C PRO A 263 -5.01 -7.73 9.67
N GLU A 264 -6.08 -7.10 10.10
CA GLU A 264 -7.22 -7.70 10.80
C GLU A 264 -8.50 -7.33 10.05
N ILE A 265 -9.52 -8.17 10.14
CA ILE A 265 -10.89 -7.81 9.76
C ILE A 265 -11.75 -7.81 11.00
N VAL A 266 -12.45 -6.71 11.23
CA VAL A 266 -13.35 -6.55 12.39
C VAL A 266 -14.77 -6.18 11.94
N ASP A 267 -15.75 -6.56 12.72
CA ASP A 267 -17.10 -6.03 12.54
C ASP A 267 -17.09 -4.51 12.80
N PRO A 268 -17.57 -3.68 11.88
CA PRO A 268 -17.46 -2.22 12.00
C PRO A 268 -18.25 -1.61 13.15
N LYS A 269 -19.21 -2.35 13.74
CA LYS A 269 -20.06 -1.90 14.85
C LYS A 269 -19.55 -2.39 16.21
N THR A 270 -19.23 -3.68 16.31
CA THR A 270 -18.78 -4.29 17.57
C THR A 270 -17.26 -4.17 17.77
N LEU A 271 -16.50 -4.01 16.68
CA LEU A 271 -15.02 -4.01 16.64
C LEU A 271 -14.39 -5.36 17.02
N GLU A 272 -15.21 -6.41 17.08
CA GLU A 272 -14.73 -7.76 17.29
C GLU A 272 -14.18 -8.37 16.00
N PRO A 273 -13.13 -9.20 16.08
CA PRO A 273 -12.64 -9.92 14.90
C PRO A 273 -13.72 -10.79 14.27
N VAL A 274 -13.77 -10.85 12.94
CA VAL A 274 -14.64 -11.76 12.19
C VAL A 274 -13.86 -12.99 11.72
N ALA A 275 -14.58 -14.05 11.35
CA ALA A 275 -13.96 -15.26 10.84
C ALA A 275 -13.27 -15.04 9.48
N PRO A 276 -12.21 -15.81 9.13
CA PRO A 276 -11.59 -15.74 7.81
C PRO A 276 -12.62 -15.96 6.70
N GLY A 277 -12.57 -15.13 5.66
CA GLY A 277 -13.54 -15.13 4.55
C GLY A 277 -14.81 -14.33 4.80
N GLU A 278 -15.06 -13.87 6.01
CA GLU A 278 -16.17 -12.96 6.31
C GLU A 278 -15.78 -11.51 6.03
N THR A 279 -16.72 -10.74 5.51
CA THR A 279 -16.54 -9.31 5.23
C THR A 279 -16.63 -8.49 6.49
N GLY A 280 -15.69 -7.56 6.67
CA GLY A 280 -15.67 -6.58 7.73
C GLY A 280 -14.74 -5.41 7.40
N GLU A 281 -14.50 -4.56 8.38
CA GLU A 281 -13.61 -3.40 8.24
C GLU A 281 -12.15 -3.84 8.35
N LEU A 282 -11.35 -3.46 7.36
CA LEU A 282 -9.92 -3.71 7.33
C LEU A 282 -9.20 -2.79 8.32
N VAL A 283 -8.34 -3.40 9.13
CA VAL A 283 -7.54 -2.73 10.15
C VAL A 283 -6.08 -3.12 9.94
N PHE A 284 -5.15 -2.17 10.05
CA PHE A 284 -3.72 -2.44 9.94
C PHE A 284 -2.94 -2.06 11.19
N THR A 285 -1.96 -2.87 11.54
CA THR A 285 -0.91 -2.54 12.50
C THR A 285 0.44 -2.56 11.82
N HIS A 286 1.22 -1.49 11.98
CA HIS A 286 2.61 -1.46 11.52
C HIS A 286 3.47 -2.42 12.35
N LEU A 287 4.27 -3.23 11.67
CA LEU A 287 5.22 -4.15 12.31
C LEU A 287 6.68 -3.70 12.19
N THR A 288 6.99 -2.83 11.22
CA THR A 288 8.38 -2.43 10.93
C THR A 288 8.58 -0.93 10.83
N LYS A 289 7.53 -0.14 10.72
CA LYS A 289 7.63 1.32 10.62
C LYS A 289 8.16 1.92 11.91
N GLU A 290 9.18 2.78 11.80
CA GLU A 290 9.84 3.40 12.96
C GLU A 290 9.39 4.84 13.19
N GLY A 291 9.14 5.60 12.12
CA GLY A 291 8.86 7.04 12.21
C GLY A 291 7.54 7.35 12.89
N MET A 292 6.46 6.85 12.34
CA MET A 292 5.09 7.04 12.85
C MET A 292 4.32 5.72 12.75
N PRO A 293 4.61 4.71 13.58
CA PRO A 293 3.90 3.46 13.55
C PRO A 293 2.48 3.63 14.12
N LEU A 294 1.51 2.96 13.48
CA LEU A 294 0.12 2.94 13.93
C LEU A 294 -0.25 1.54 14.42
N LEU A 295 -0.95 1.50 15.56
CA LEU A 295 -1.54 0.29 16.10
C LEU A 295 -3.01 0.22 15.72
N ARG A 296 -3.46 -0.89 15.16
CA ARG A 296 -4.85 -1.20 14.84
C ARG A 296 -5.59 -0.02 14.18
N TYR A 297 -4.97 0.51 13.09
CA TYR A 297 -5.55 1.63 12.35
C TYR A 297 -6.78 1.19 11.56
N ARG A 298 -7.91 1.83 11.83
CA ARG A 298 -9.18 1.59 11.17
C ARG A 298 -9.22 2.30 9.82
N THR A 299 -9.13 1.53 8.73
CA THR A 299 -9.10 2.09 7.37
C THR A 299 -10.47 2.56 6.89
N LYS A 300 -11.53 1.98 7.45
CA LYS A 300 -12.92 2.07 6.98
C LYS A 300 -13.22 1.28 5.71
N ASP A 301 -12.23 0.71 5.05
CA ASP A 301 -12.42 -0.12 3.87
C ASP A 301 -13.04 -1.47 4.25
N LEU A 302 -14.04 -1.93 3.49
CA LEU A 302 -14.73 -3.20 3.72
C LEU A 302 -14.17 -4.26 2.76
N THR A 303 -13.68 -5.37 3.32
CA THR A 303 -13.12 -6.49 2.57
C THR A 303 -13.15 -7.78 3.41
N ALA A 304 -12.65 -8.88 2.86
CA ALA A 304 -12.42 -10.15 3.56
C ALA A 304 -10.99 -10.63 3.34
N LEU A 305 -10.47 -11.47 4.24
CA LEU A 305 -9.11 -12.05 4.15
C LEU A 305 -9.17 -13.55 3.88
N HIS A 306 -8.26 -14.01 3.01
CA HIS A 306 -8.10 -15.41 2.61
C HIS A 306 -6.67 -15.88 2.84
N TYR A 307 -6.50 -16.94 3.62
CA TYR A 307 -5.19 -17.46 4.06
C TYR A 307 -4.71 -18.68 3.28
N ASP A 308 -5.50 -19.17 2.32
CA ASP A 308 -5.11 -20.26 1.44
C ASP A 308 -3.97 -19.84 0.51
N LYS A 309 -3.09 -20.80 0.18
CA LYS A 309 -1.95 -20.56 -0.70
C LYS A 309 -2.42 -20.20 -2.11
N CYS A 310 -1.89 -19.12 -2.65
CA CYS A 310 -2.13 -18.73 -4.04
C CYS A 310 -1.41 -19.66 -5.02
N SER A 311 -2.01 -19.90 -6.18
CA SER A 311 -1.39 -20.65 -7.28
C SER A 311 -0.11 -20.01 -7.82
N CYS A 312 0.13 -18.71 -7.59
CA CYS A 312 1.40 -18.04 -7.89
C CYS A 312 2.58 -18.50 -7.02
N GLY A 313 2.32 -19.28 -5.96
CA GLY A 313 3.31 -19.78 -5.00
C GLY A 313 3.40 -18.97 -3.71
N ARG A 314 2.88 -17.75 -3.65
CA ARG A 314 2.90 -16.91 -2.44
C ARG A 314 1.98 -17.46 -1.36
N THR A 315 2.43 -17.29 -0.12
CA THR A 315 1.71 -17.66 1.10
C THR A 315 1.14 -16.46 1.84
N LEU A 316 1.50 -15.25 1.42
CA LEU A 316 0.96 -14.01 2.00
C LEU A 316 -0.56 -13.97 1.88
N VAL A 317 -1.22 -13.51 2.95
CA VAL A 317 -2.67 -13.37 2.99
C VAL A 317 -3.16 -12.51 1.83
N ARG A 318 -4.31 -12.89 1.27
CA ARG A 318 -4.97 -12.11 0.22
C ARG A 318 -6.23 -11.47 0.75
N MET A 319 -6.50 -10.26 0.33
CA MET A 319 -7.80 -9.63 0.54
C MET A 319 -8.62 -9.63 -0.74
N ASP A 320 -9.92 -9.62 -0.60
CA ASP A 320 -10.84 -9.35 -1.70
C ASP A 320 -10.75 -7.88 -2.13
N ARG A 321 -11.36 -7.54 -3.25
CA ARG A 321 -11.56 -6.14 -3.62
C ARG A 321 -12.30 -5.39 -2.53
N ILE A 322 -11.96 -4.12 -2.38
CA ILE A 322 -12.70 -3.24 -1.49
C ILE A 322 -14.14 -3.10 -2.01
N LEU A 323 -15.09 -3.44 -1.16
CA LEU A 323 -16.52 -3.42 -1.46
C LEU A 323 -17.14 -2.03 -1.25
N GLY A 324 -16.48 -1.18 -0.50
CA GLY A 324 -16.93 0.16 -0.11
C GLY A 324 -16.32 0.55 1.21
N ARG A 325 -16.84 1.58 1.83
CA ARG A 325 -16.38 2.06 3.14
C ARG A 325 -17.46 1.89 4.19
N SER A 326 -17.06 1.65 5.43
CA SER A 326 -17.99 1.48 6.58
C SER A 326 -18.60 2.80 7.07
N ASP A 327 -18.15 3.95 6.54
CA ASP A 327 -18.61 5.30 6.90
C ASP A 327 -19.31 6.02 5.73
N ASP A 328 -19.61 5.31 4.64
CA ASP A 328 -20.41 5.80 3.51
C ASP A 328 -21.93 5.65 3.74
#